data_aab866f2bc5df0dc629e7dbb4a68e36b
#
_entry.id   aab866f2bc5df0dc629e7dbb4a68e36b
#
_cell.length_a   1.000
_cell.length_b   1.000
_cell.length_c   1.000
_cell.angle_alpha   90.00
_cell.angle_beta   90.00
_cell.angle_gamma   90.00
#
_symmetry.space_group_name_H-M   'P 1'
#
loop_
_entity.id
_entity.type
_entity.pdbx_description
1 polymer ?
#
loop_
_entity_poly.entity_id
_entity_poly.type
_entity_poly.pdbx_seq_one_letter_code
_entity_poly.pdbx_strand_id
1 'polypeptide(L)'
;MTALVFHWSRKDIPFLKKIFEKSWRLVVILESALIYTVLLLGNIHYKIEETGLSLFLIIIAFGFFFPKTKLNPALKWDYIPDHLFEWKSFLRKNTLFSVIGYIIILASSYHPASLIVAGIFVMDYISEIYEPYESKEMLEMYFKKMSLKEKIRKNSLFFNILLLPVYISFMMLNLNDSLYLLYYFVFMNLYFLMVISRKYKLYHYKEKRGCHNVMVYIEFLFCSMTVIPALVIISKNLRNAEQNIKTYVGD
;
A
#
# COMPACT_ATOMS: atom_id res chain seq x y z
N MET A 1 15.49 -4.00 -3.81
CA MET A 1 14.31 -3.66 -2.98
C MET A 1 13.27 -4.79 -2.98
N THR A 2 12.87 -5.32 -4.12
CA THR A 2 11.93 -6.46 -4.25
C THR A 2 12.33 -7.71 -3.46
N ALA A 3 13.62 -8.08 -3.40
CA ALA A 3 14.11 -9.23 -2.63
C ALA A 3 13.91 -9.07 -1.11
N LEU A 4 14.09 -7.86 -0.56
CA LEU A 4 13.87 -7.56 0.86
C LEU A 4 12.38 -7.70 1.23
N VAL A 5 11.49 -7.15 0.40
CA VAL A 5 10.04 -7.25 0.60
C VAL A 5 9.60 -8.71 0.51
N PHE A 6 10.16 -9.47 -0.44
CA PHE A 6 9.90 -10.90 -0.59
C PHE A 6 10.30 -11.68 0.67
N HIS A 7 11.49 -11.42 1.24
CA HIS A 7 11.93 -12.10 2.47
C HIS A 7 11.14 -11.68 3.71
N TRP A 8 10.69 -10.45 3.80
CA TRP A 8 9.90 -9.97 4.94
C TRP A 8 8.44 -10.44 4.90
N SER A 9 7.88 -10.62 3.72
CA SER A 9 6.51 -11.15 3.55
C SER A 9 6.42 -12.68 3.67
N ARG A 10 7.57 -13.37 3.79
CA ARG A 10 7.65 -14.83 3.85
C ARG A 10 6.93 -15.39 5.07
N LYS A 11 5.89 -16.19 4.81
CA LYS A 11 5.12 -16.90 5.86
C LYS A 11 5.62 -18.32 6.10
N ASP A 12 6.49 -18.84 5.23
CA ASP A 12 7.01 -20.21 5.24
C ASP A 12 8.25 -20.42 6.13
N ILE A 13 8.80 -19.35 6.74
CA ILE A 13 9.96 -19.46 7.65
C ILE A 13 9.75 -20.46 8.78
N PRO A 14 8.57 -20.55 9.45
CA PRO A 14 8.34 -21.57 10.48
C PRO A 14 8.42 -23.00 9.92
N PHE A 15 7.93 -23.20 8.69
CA PHE A 15 7.98 -24.47 7.98
C PHE A 15 9.41 -24.84 7.60
N LEU A 16 10.18 -23.90 7.03
CA LEU A 16 11.60 -24.10 6.71
C LEU A 16 12.42 -24.45 7.95
N LYS A 17 12.17 -23.81 9.08
CA LYS A 17 12.83 -24.12 10.35
C LYS A 17 12.50 -25.53 10.85
N LYS A 18 11.28 -26.02 10.60
CA LYS A 18 10.85 -27.35 11.02
C LYS A 18 11.49 -28.46 10.15
N ILE A 19 11.67 -28.20 8.83
CA ILE A 19 12.25 -29.20 7.90
C ILE A 19 13.78 -29.17 7.94
N PHE A 20 14.38 -27.99 7.89
CA PHE A 20 15.83 -27.82 7.70
C PHE A 20 16.57 -27.45 9.00
N GLU A 21 15.88 -27.41 10.14
CA GLU A 21 16.45 -27.10 11.46
C GLU A 21 17.45 -25.93 11.43
N LYS A 22 18.75 -26.24 11.58
CA LYS A 22 19.83 -25.23 11.57
C LYS A 22 20.15 -24.72 10.15
N SER A 23 19.85 -25.51 9.13
CA SER A 23 20.21 -25.23 7.72
C SER A 23 19.19 -24.39 6.95
N TRP A 24 18.05 -24.02 7.56
CA TRP A 24 17.00 -23.22 6.90
C TRP A 24 17.52 -21.90 6.30
N ARG A 25 18.56 -21.31 6.93
CA ARG A 25 19.19 -20.08 6.43
C ARG A 25 19.91 -20.29 5.11
N LEU A 26 20.56 -21.45 4.93
CA LEU A 26 21.23 -21.81 3.67
C LEU A 26 20.24 -21.94 2.53
N VAL A 27 19.04 -22.49 2.79
CA VAL A 27 17.98 -22.59 1.77
C VAL A 27 17.57 -21.21 1.29
N VAL A 28 17.38 -20.25 2.22
CA VAL A 28 17.01 -18.87 1.87
C VAL A 28 18.13 -18.17 1.09
N ILE A 29 19.41 -18.42 1.44
CA ILE A 29 20.57 -17.89 0.70
C ILE A 29 20.60 -18.45 -0.72
N LEU A 30 20.44 -19.77 -0.87
CA LEU A 30 20.45 -20.43 -2.18
C LEU A 30 19.32 -19.94 -3.09
N GLU A 31 18.10 -19.79 -2.57
CA GLU A 31 16.98 -19.22 -3.33
C GLU A 31 17.27 -17.77 -3.77
N SER A 32 17.83 -16.96 -2.86
CA SER A 32 18.19 -15.58 -3.18
C SER A 32 19.28 -15.50 -4.23
N ALA A 33 20.29 -16.37 -4.14
CA ALA A 33 21.38 -16.49 -5.11
C ALA A 33 20.85 -16.93 -6.49
N LEU A 34 19.90 -17.86 -6.51
CA LEU A 34 19.28 -18.33 -7.74
C LEU A 34 18.49 -17.22 -8.43
N ILE A 35 17.68 -16.49 -7.69
CA ILE A 35 16.92 -15.33 -8.22
C ILE A 35 17.88 -14.29 -8.78
N TYR A 36 18.96 -13.99 -8.06
CA TYR A 36 19.97 -13.03 -8.52
C TYR A 36 20.69 -13.51 -9.80
N THR A 37 21.02 -14.79 -9.87
CA THR A 37 21.65 -15.39 -11.06
C THR A 37 20.72 -15.29 -12.28
N VAL A 38 19.43 -15.57 -12.11
CA VAL A 38 18.44 -15.41 -13.19
C VAL A 38 18.35 -13.95 -13.66
N LEU A 39 18.35 -13.00 -12.72
CA LEU A 39 18.35 -11.57 -13.07
C LEU A 39 19.63 -11.12 -13.77
N LEU A 40 20.80 -11.66 -13.36
CA LEU A 40 22.08 -11.43 -14.05
C LEU A 40 22.07 -11.99 -15.47
N LEU A 41 21.57 -13.20 -15.67
CA LEU A 41 21.46 -13.82 -17.00
C LEU A 41 20.56 -13.02 -17.93
N GLY A 42 19.49 -12.39 -17.40
CA GLY A 42 18.63 -11.47 -18.15
C GLY A 42 19.31 -10.14 -18.54
N ASN A 43 20.39 -9.75 -17.84
CA ASN A 43 21.09 -8.48 -18.03
C ASN A 43 22.55 -8.63 -18.50
N ILE A 44 22.88 -9.71 -19.22
CA ILE A 44 24.24 -10.03 -19.69
C ILE A 44 24.88 -8.89 -20.52
N HIS A 45 24.09 -8.04 -21.15
CA HIS A 45 24.57 -6.91 -21.96
C HIS A 45 25.00 -5.70 -21.14
N TYR A 46 24.71 -5.64 -19.84
CA TYR A 46 25.12 -4.56 -18.97
C TYR A 46 26.36 -4.97 -18.15
N LYS A 47 27.36 -4.11 -18.08
CA LYS A 47 28.53 -4.33 -17.22
C LYS A 47 28.05 -4.57 -15.79
N ILE A 48 28.43 -5.71 -15.21
CA ILE A 48 28.18 -6.02 -13.81
C ILE A 48 29.05 -5.07 -13.00
N GLU A 49 28.44 -4.06 -12.41
CA GLU A 49 29.16 -3.20 -11.46
C GLU A 49 29.32 -3.95 -10.13
N GLU A 50 30.53 -3.92 -9.59
CA GLU A 50 30.87 -4.52 -8.27
C GLU A 50 29.96 -3.97 -7.16
N THR A 51 29.47 -2.76 -7.32
CA THR A 51 28.48 -2.12 -6.45
C THR A 51 27.16 -2.88 -6.37
N GLY A 52 26.70 -3.51 -7.46
CA GLY A 52 25.48 -4.34 -7.47
C GLY A 52 25.63 -5.61 -6.63
N LEU A 53 26.79 -6.25 -6.68
CA LEU A 53 27.09 -7.44 -5.89
C LEU A 53 27.20 -7.15 -4.39
N SER A 54 27.86 -6.06 -4.03
CA SER A 54 27.97 -5.62 -2.64
C SER A 54 26.60 -5.23 -2.04
N LEU A 55 25.77 -4.53 -2.80
CA LEU A 55 24.39 -4.21 -2.40
C LEU A 55 23.55 -5.48 -2.20
N PHE A 56 23.70 -6.47 -3.05
CA PHE A 56 23.00 -7.75 -2.92
C PHE A 56 23.41 -8.49 -1.65
N LEU A 57 24.72 -8.57 -1.36
CA LEU A 57 25.23 -9.18 -0.13
C LEU A 57 24.74 -8.44 1.12
N ILE A 58 24.72 -7.11 1.09
CA ILE A 58 24.17 -6.30 2.17
C ILE A 58 22.68 -6.59 2.36
N ILE A 59 21.89 -6.70 1.30
CA ILE A 59 20.46 -7.01 1.35
C ILE A 59 20.21 -8.38 1.96
N ILE A 60 21.02 -9.40 1.59
CA ILE A 60 20.94 -10.74 2.19
C ILE A 60 21.31 -10.67 3.67
N ALA A 61 22.41 -10.01 4.03
CA ALA A 61 22.84 -9.86 5.41
C ALA A 61 21.75 -9.18 6.26
N PHE A 62 21.17 -8.07 5.79
CA PHE A 62 20.05 -7.39 6.47
C PHE A 62 18.84 -8.30 6.65
N GLY A 63 18.50 -9.15 5.68
CA GLY A 63 17.41 -10.12 5.79
C GLY A 63 17.60 -11.12 6.93
N PHE A 64 18.86 -11.42 7.31
CA PHE A 64 19.19 -12.35 8.39
C PHE A 64 19.34 -11.69 9.76
N PHE A 65 19.80 -10.44 9.82
CA PHE A 65 20.13 -9.76 11.06
C PHE A 65 18.96 -9.02 11.71
N PHE A 66 17.88 -8.75 10.96
CA PHE A 66 16.69 -8.23 11.60
C PHE A 66 15.88 -9.37 12.20
N PRO A 67 16.02 -9.64 13.52
CA PRO A 67 15.09 -10.53 14.17
C PRO A 67 13.69 -9.92 13.99
N LYS A 68 12.68 -10.79 13.83
CA LYS A 68 11.27 -10.41 13.96
C LYS A 68 10.96 -10.02 15.43
N THR A 69 11.81 -9.23 16.03
CA THR A 69 11.41 -8.49 17.23
C THR A 69 10.33 -7.55 16.75
N LYS A 70 9.21 -7.58 17.42
CA LYS A 70 8.14 -6.60 17.28
C LYS A 70 8.70 -5.21 17.62
N LEU A 71 9.54 -4.69 16.74
CA LEU A 71 10.02 -3.29 16.70
C LEU A 71 8.87 -2.37 16.24
N ASN A 72 7.66 -2.71 16.68
CA ASN A 72 6.60 -1.73 16.66
C ASN A 72 6.61 -1.13 18.07
N PRO A 73 7.30 -0.01 18.29
CA PRO A 73 6.96 0.81 19.44
C PRO A 73 5.45 1.00 19.31
N ALA A 74 4.70 0.66 20.35
CA ALA A 74 3.27 0.89 20.38
C ALA A 74 3.05 2.41 20.48
N LEU A 75 3.40 3.12 19.41
CA LEU A 75 3.17 4.55 19.26
C LEU A 75 1.66 4.74 19.28
N LYS A 76 1.21 5.42 20.30
CA LYS A 76 -0.19 5.85 20.41
C LYS A 76 -0.36 6.97 19.37
N TRP A 77 -0.98 6.63 18.23
CA TRP A 77 -1.34 7.60 17.19
C TRP A 77 -2.60 8.36 17.61
N ASP A 78 -2.52 9.12 18.72
CA ASP A 78 -3.67 9.79 19.31
C ASP A 78 -4.12 11.02 18.50
N TYR A 79 -3.24 11.56 17.63
CA TYR A 79 -3.62 12.65 16.70
C TYR A 79 -4.46 12.17 15.52
N ILE A 80 -4.54 10.85 15.27
CA ILE A 80 -5.42 10.34 14.23
C ILE A 80 -6.80 10.14 14.86
N PRO A 81 -7.83 10.85 14.36
CA PRO A 81 -9.18 10.72 14.87
C PRO A 81 -9.70 9.29 14.78
N ASP A 82 -10.51 8.87 15.74
CA ASP A 82 -11.00 7.48 15.83
C ASP A 82 -11.88 7.07 14.64
N HIS A 83 -12.47 8.04 13.94
CA HIS A 83 -13.23 7.73 12.72
C HIS A 83 -12.35 7.30 11.52
N LEU A 84 -11.03 7.46 11.61
CA LEU A 84 -10.03 6.99 10.65
C LEU A 84 -9.34 5.71 11.16
N PHE A 85 -10.13 4.78 11.69
CA PHE A 85 -9.61 3.59 12.37
C PHE A 85 -8.78 2.69 11.45
N GLU A 86 -9.04 2.65 10.14
CA GLU A 86 -8.26 1.91 9.16
C GLU A 86 -6.82 2.41 9.15
N TRP A 87 -6.64 3.72 9.04
CA TRP A 87 -5.33 4.36 9.10
C TRP A 87 -4.64 4.13 10.43
N LYS A 88 -5.38 4.31 11.52
CA LYS A 88 -4.85 4.14 12.88
C LYS A 88 -4.40 2.69 13.13
N SER A 89 -5.18 1.72 12.67
CA SER A 89 -4.86 0.30 12.77
C SER A 89 -3.64 -0.08 11.94
N PHE A 90 -3.59 0.37 10.68
CA PHE A 90 -2.49 0.12 9.78
C PHE A 90 -1.17 0.73 10.29
N LEU A 91 -1.19 2.00 10.69
CA LEU A 91 -0.01 2.69 11.19
C LEU A 91 0.52 2.08 12.49
N ARG A 92 -0.35 1.61 13.39
CA ARG A 92 0.07 0.87 14.58
C ARG A 92 0.76 -0.45 14.25
N LYS A 93 0.25 -1.16 13.26
CA LYS A 93 0.81 -2.45 12.81
C LYS A 93 2.14 -2.29 12.09
N ASN A 94 2.26 -1.24 11.27
CA ASN A 94 3.35 -1.03 10.31
C ASN A 94 4.07 0.32 10.54
N THR A 95 4.26 0.76 11.78
CA THR A 95 4.78 2.11 12.10
C THR A 95 6.09 2.43 11.40
N LEU A 96 7.11 1.57 11.54
CA LEU A 96 8.42 1.80 10.95
C LEU A 96 8.35 1.87 9.43
N PHE A 97 7.63 0.93 8.82
CA PHE A 97 7.47 0.84 7.37
C PHE A 97 6.72 2.07 6.82
N SER A 98 5.71 2.55 7.56
CA SER A 98 4.95 3.75 7.18
C SER A 98 5.80 5.02 7.24
N VAL A 99 6.64 5.16 8.26
CA VAL A 99 7.55 6.32 8.38
C VAL A 99 8.58 6.31 7.26
N ILE A 100 9.24 5.17 7.03
CA ILE A 100 10.23 5.05 5.95
C ILE A 100 9.56 5.26 4.59
N GLY A 101 8.40 4.65 4.35
CA GLY A 101 7.64 4.83 3.11
C GLY A 101 7.28 6.31 2.88
N TYR A 102 6.85 7.01 3.92
CA TYR A 102 6.54 8.44 3.82
C TYR A 102 7.76 9.30 3.48
N ILE A 103 8.92 9.01 4.07
CA ILE A 103 10.18 9.69 3.73
C ILE A 103 10.55 9.45 2.26
N ILE A 104 10.39 8.23 1.76
CA ILE A 104 10.66 7.88 0.35
C ILE A 104 9.72 8.65 -0.58
N ILE A 105 8.42 8.72 -0.25
CA ILE A 105 7.43 9.46 -1.03
C ILE A 105 7.78 10.96 -1.04
N LEU A 106 8.20 11.52 0.09
CA LEU A 106 8.62 12.91 0.17
C LEU A 106 9.87 13.17 -0.68
N ALA A 107 10.87 12.31 -0.61
CA ALA A 107 12.09 12.40 -1.42
C ALA A 107 11.81 12.25 -2.91
N SER A 108 10.78 11.49 -3.30
CA SER A 108 10.39 11.31 -4.69
C SER A 108 9.85 12.57 -5.37
N SER A 109 9.50 13.60 -4.58
CA SER A 109 9.08 14.91 -5.11
C SER A 109 10.18 15.66 -5.87
N TYR A 110 11.43 15.18 -5.80
CA TYR A 110 12.56 15.78 -6.50
C TYR A 110 12.44 15.73 -8.03
N HIS A 111 11.81 14.67 -8.61
CA HIS A 111 11.71 14.49 -10.05
C HIS A 111 10.37 13.88 -10.46
N PRO A 112 9.74 14.28 -11.58
CA PRO A 112 8.44 13.75 -12.03
C PRO A 112 8.40 12.23 -12.15
N ALA A 113 9.44 11.61 -12.73
CA ALA A 113 9.49 10.16 -12.89
C ALA A 113 9.55 9.42 -11.54
N SER A 114 10.31 9.93 -10.57
CA SER A 114 10.37 9.35 -9.22
C SER A 114 9.04 9.47 -8.48
N LEU A 115 8.31 10.58 -8.69
CA LEU A 115 6.97 10.77 -8.14
C LEU A 115 5.97 9.73 -8.67
N ILE A 116 6.02 9.45 -9.97
CA ILE A 116 5.16 8.42 -10.61
C ILE A 116 5.47 7.04 -10.03
N VAL A 117 6.75 6.68 -9.92
CA VAL A 117 7.18 5.39 -9.34
C VAL A 117 6.74 5.29 -7.87
N ALA A 118 6.93 6.36 -7.09
CA ALA A 118 6.46 6.40 -5.71
C ALA A 118 4.92 6.28 -5.62
N GLY A 119 4.20 6.81 -6.60
CA GLY A 119 2.75 6.66 -6.72
C GLY A 119 2.30 5.20 -6.74
N ILE A 120 3.02 4.32 -7.41
CA ILE A 120 2.72 2.87 -7.43
C ILE A 120 2.79 2.29 -6.02
N PHE A 121 3.81 2.68 -5.23
CA PHE A 121 3.92 2.26 -3.84
C PHE A 121 2.77 2.81 -2.97
N VAL A 122 2.37 4.07 -3.19
CA VAL A 122 1.22 4.66 -2.49
C VAL A 122 -0.07 3.91 -2.81
N MET A 123 -0.25 3.48 -4.06
CA MET A 123 -1.41 2.67 -4.46
C MET A 123 -1.46 1.35 -3.71
N ASP A 124 -0.33 0.66 -3.59
CA ASP A 124 -0.23 -0.59 -2.84
C ASP A 124 -0.56 -0.38 -1.35
N TYR A 125 -0.02 0.68 -0.76
CA TYR A 125 -0.33 1.10 0.61
C TYR A 125 -1.82 1.36 0.84
N ILE A 126 -2.46 2.11 -0.05
CA ILE A 126 -3.89 2.40 0.05
C ILE A 126 -4.69 1.09 0.03
N SER A 127 -4.34 0.16 -0.86
CA SER A 127 -5.02 -1.13 -0.97
C SER A 127 -4.87 -1.95 0.32
N GLU A 128 -3.71 -1.92 0.97
CA GLU A 128 -3.46 -2.62 2.22
C GLU A 128 -4.18 -1.98 3.43
N ILE A 129 -4.24 -0.64 3.49
CA ILE A 129 -4.97 0.09 4.54
C ILE A 129 -6.46 -0.25 4.53
N TYR A 130 -7.03 -0.40 3.32
CA TYR A 130 -8.47 -0.65 3.16
C TYR A 130 -8.83 -2.13 3.00
N GLU A 131 -7.96 -3.05 3.40
CA GLU A 131 -8.38 -4.45 3.53
C GLU A 131 -9.52 -4.62 4.54
N PRO A 132 -10.51 -5.48 4.24
CA PRO A 132 -11.67 -5.69 5.10
C PRO A 132 -11.32 -6.54 6.33
N TYR A 133 -10.89 -5.90 7.40
CA TYR A 133 -10.60 -6.54 8.70
C TYR A 133 -11.66 -6.30 9.76
N GLU A 134 -12.64 -5.44 9.47
CA GLU A 134 -13.64 -5.03 10.45
C GLU A 134 -14.64 -6.14 10.76
N SER A 135 -15.01 -6.25 12.04
CA SER A 135 -16.13 -7.07 12.45
C SER A 135 -17.46 -6.38 12.11
N LYS A 136 -18.54 -7.18 12.09
CA LYS A 136 -19.89 -6.66 11.85
C LYS A 136 -20.27 -5.60 12.88
N GLU A 137 -19.99 -5.85 14.17
CA GLU A 137 -20.30 -4.95 15.27
C GLU A 137 -19.59 -3.60 15.13
N MET A 138 -18.33 -3.64 14.68
CA MET A 138 -17.54 -2.44 14.44
C MET A 138 -18.14 -1.61 13.30
N LEU A 139 -18.56 -2.26 12.23
CA LEU A 139 -19.19 -1.60 11.09
C LEU A 139 -20.53 -0.98 11.49
N GLU A 140 -21.38 -1.72 12.22
CA GLU A 140 -22.66 -1.20 12.75
C GLU A 140 -22.44 0.02 13.65
N MET A 141 -21.50 -0.04 14.57
CA MET A 141 -21.22 1.07 15.48
C MET A 141 -20.79 2.33 14.73
N TYR A 142 -20.04 2.18 13.64
CA TYR A 142 -19.58 3.28 12.81
C TYR A 142 -20.71 3.88 11.97
N PHE A 143 -21.43 3.07 11.22
CA PHE A 143 -22.43 3.56 10.29
C PHE A 143 -23.76 3.98 10.94
N LYS A 144 -23.98 3.62 12.23
CA LYS A 144 -25.02 4.27 13.05
C LYS A 144 -24.73 5.74 13.33
N LYS A 145 -23.45 6.15 13.37
CA LYS A 145 -23.04 7.52 13.71
C LYS A 145 -22.68 8.38 12.50
N MET A 146 -22.35 7.77 11.37
CA MET A 146 -21.79 8.46 10.21
C MET A 146 -22.25 7.82 8.90
N SER A 147 -22.62 8.65 7.93
CA SER A 147 -22.96 8.16 6.59
C SER A 147 -21.68 7.71 5.83
N LEU A 148 -21.85 6.81 4.85
CA LEU A 148 -20.73 6.36 3.99
C LEU A 148 -20.06 7.54 3.27
N LYS A 149 -20.86 8.48 2.77
CA LYS A 149 -20.36 9.69 2.07
C LYS A 149 -19.49 10.56 2.98
N GLU A 150 -19.93 10.76 4.22
CA GLU A 150 -19.17 11.51 5.20
C GLU A 150 -17.86 10.81 5.57
N LYS A 151 -17.89 9.48 5.73
CA LYS A 151 -16.69 8.68 5.99
C LYS A 151 -15.69 8.81 4.84
N ILE A 152 -16.14 8.66 3.60
CA ILE A 152 -15.28 8.81 2.42
C ILE A 152 -14.68 10.20 2.35
N ARG A 153 -15.48 11.25 2.57
CA ARG A 153 -15.00 12.63 2.58
C ARG A 153 -13.90 12.86 3.61
N LYS A 154 -14.09 12.39 4.85
CA LYS A 154 -13.10 12.54 5.93
C LYS A 154 -11.81 11.76 5.62
N ASN A 155 -11.94 10.55 5.09
CA ASN A 155 -10.78 9.75 4.69
C ASN A 155 -10.02 10.38 3.51
N SER A 156 -10.73 10.90 2.49
CA SER A 156 -10.13 11.59 1.36
C SER A 156 -9.42 12.88 1.79
N LEU A 157 -10.00 13.64 2.70
CA LEU A 157 -9.40 14.84 3.26
C LEU A 157 -8.10 14.49 4.01
N PHE A 158 -8.11 13.47 4.86
CA PHE A 158 -6.93 13.01 5.59
C PHE A 158 -5.83 12.54 4.64
N PHE A 159 -6.17 11.77 3.60
CA PHE A 159 -5.25 11.33 2.58
C PHE A 159 -4.56 12.50 1.87
N ASN A 160 -5.33 13.51 1.47
CA ASN A 160 -4.78 14.70 0.81
C ASN A 160 -3.94 15.58 1.75
N ILE A 161 -4.31 15.69 3.03
CA ILE A 161 -3.48 16.36 4.05
C ILE A 161 -2.14 15.64 4.20
N LEU A 162 -2.14 14.32 4.19
CA LEU A 162 -0.92 13.52 4.30
C LEU A 162 0.00 13.70 3.07
N LEU A 163 -0.56 13.83 1.88
CA LEU A 163 0.19 14.08 0.65
C LEU A 163 0.54 15.56 0.42
N LEU A 164 -0.05 16.48 1.17
CA LEU A 164 0.15 17.92 0.99
C LEU A 164 1.64 18.35 1.03
N PRO A 165 2.49 17.85 1.94
CA PRO A 165 3.93 18.17 1.91
C PRO A 165 4.62 17.71 0.63
N VAL A 166 4.21 16.56 0.05
CA VAL A 166 4.75 16.06 -1.23
C VAL A 166 4.36 17.01 -2.37
N TYR A 167 3.10 17.47 -2.38
CA TYR A 167 2.62 18.43 -3.39
C TYR A 167 3.37 19.76 -3.32
N ILE A 168 3.55 20.29 -2.11
CA ILE A 168 4.28 21.55 -1.90
C ILE A 168 5.75 21.39 -2.32
N SER A 169 6.41 20.31 -1.87
CA SER A 169 7.81 20.05 -2.21
C SER A 169 8.01 19.91 -3.72
N PHE A 170 7.10 19.20 -4.40
CA PHE A 170 7.17 19.05 -5.85
C PHE A 170 6.99 20.38 -6.57
N MET A 171 6.01 21.19 -6.17
CA MET A 171 5.79 22.52 -6.76
C MET A 171 7.00 23.45 -6.57
N MET A 172 7.66 23.40 -5.41
CA MET A 172 8.84 24.21 -5.16
C MET A 172 10.04 23.79 -6.00
N LEU A 173 10.20 22.49 -6.28
CA LEU A 173 11.35 21.94 -6.99
C LEU A 173 11.14 21.87 -8.51
N ASN A 174 9.89 21.70 -8.98
CA ASN A 174 9.57 21.39 -10.37
C ASN A 174 8.41 22.27 -10.89
N LEU A 175 8.56 23.59 -10.81
CA LEU A 175 7.50 24.55 -11.17
C LEU A 175 7.06 24.42 -12.65
N ASN A 176 8.01 24.12 -13.54
CA ASN A 176 7.77 23.95 -14.97
C ASN A 176 6.98 22.66 -15.28
N ASP A 177 7.04 21.70 -14.38
CA ASP A 177 6.45 20.37 -14.51
C ASP A 177 5.12 20.22 -13.71
N SER A 178 4.48 21.33 -13.37
CA SER A 178 3.26 21.39 -12.55
C SER A 178 2.11 20.53 -13.09
N LEU A 179 2.09 20.30 -14.41
CA LEU A 179 1.09 19.44 -15.06
C LEU A 179 1.17 17.98 -14.55
N TYR A 180 2.39 17.47 -14.32
CA TYR A 180 2.56 16.11 -13.77
C TYR A 180 1.99 16.01 -12.35
N LEU A 181 2.09 17.05 -11.55
CA LEU A 181 1.49 17.08 -10.23
C LEU A 181 -0.05 17.04 -10.30
N LEU A 182 -0.65 17.78 -11.24
CA LEU A 182 -2.10 17.73 -11.45
C LEU A 182 -2.56 16.32 -11.82
N TYR A 183 -1.87 15.66 -12.74
CA TYR A 183 -2.14 14.25 -13.08
C TYR A 183 -2.00 13.34 -11.86
N TYR A 184 -0.91 13.48 -11.12
CA TYR A 184 -0.68 12.69 -9.93
C TYR A 184 -1.79 12.88 -8.90
N PHE A 185 -2.20 14.12 -8.64
CA PHE A 185 -3.28 14.44 -7.72
C PHE A 185 -4.61 13.80 -8.14
N VAL A 186 -5.02 14.00 -9.38
CA VAL A 186 -6.29 13.44 -9.90
C VAL A 186 -6.25 11.92 -9.86
N PHE A 187 -5.16 11.33 -10.34
CA PHE A 187 -4.97 9.90 -10.42
C PHE A 187 -5.02 9.24 -9.02
N MET A 188 -4.28 9.77 -8.05
CA MET A 188 -4.26 9.25 -6.69
C MET A 188 -5.60 9.35 -5.98
N ASN A 189 -6.33 10.44 -6.19
CA ASN A 189 -7.66 10.60 -5.60
C ASN A 189 -8.68 9.66 -6.24
N LEU A 190 -8.65 9.46 -7.54
CA LEU A 190 -9.53 8.49 -8.21
C LEU A 190 -9.24 7.07 -7.73
N TYR A 191 -7.98 6.68 -7.63
CA TYR A 191 -7.58 5.38 -7.10
C TYR A 191 -8.08 5.19 -5.67
N PHE A 192 -7.83 6.17 -4.81
CA PHE A 192 -8.28 6.16 -3.43
C PHE A 192 -9.80 5.95 -3.31
N LEU A 193 -10.59 6.72 -4.07
CA LEU A 193 -12.05 6.58 -4.09
C LEU A 193 -12.50 5.22 -4.62
N MET A 194 -11.79 4.67 -5.60
CA MET A 194 -12.09 3.37 -6.15
C MET A 194 -11.86 2.26 -5.12
N VAL A 195 -10.73 2.27 -4.42
CA VAL A 195 -10.41 1.27 -3.39
C VAL A 195 -11.42 1.32 -2.24
N ILE A 196 -11.71 2.50 -1.71
CA ILE A 196 -12.63 2.63 -0.57
C ILE A 196 -14.07 2.25 -0.95
N SER A 197 -14.54 2.64 -2.14
CA SER A 197 -15.87 2.28 -2.62
C SER A 197 -16.00 0.78 -2.86
N ARG A 198 -14.94 0.15 -3.39
CA ARG A 198 -14.90 -1.29 -3.61
C ARG A 198 -14.87 -2.08 -2.31
N LYS A 199 -14.12 -1.62 -1.30
CA LYS A 199 -14.10 -2.22 0.04
C LYS A 199 -15.52 -2.41 0.57
N TYR A 200 -16.31 -1.35 0.61
CA TYR A 200 -17.67 -1.39 1.16
C TYR A 200 -18.67 -2.09 0.25
N LYS A 201 -18.47 -2.09 -1.06
CA LYS A 201 -19.26 -2.90 -1.99
C LYS A 201 -19.08 -4.40 -1.78
N LEU A 202 -17.82 -4.84 -1.54
CA LEU A 202 -17.46 -6.25 -1.41
C LEU A 202 -17.46 -6.73 0.03
N TYR A 203 -17.74 -5.85 0.99
CA TYR A 203 -17.74 -6.21 2.40
C TYR A 203 -18.70 -7.37 2.68
N HIS A 204 -18.15 -8.44 3.28
CA HIS A 204 -18.90 -9.57 3.78
C HIS A 204 -18.30 -10.04 5.09
N TYR A 205 -19.10 -10.09 6.16
CA TYR A 205 -18.59 -10.37 7.52
C TYR A 205 -18.01 -11.79 7.69
N LYS A 206 -18.45 -12.76 6.88
CA LYS A 206 -17.96 -14.16 6.92
C LYS A 206 -16.77 -14.40 6.00
N GLU A 207 -16.64 -13.63 4.93
CA GLU A 207 -15.62 -13.83 3.91
C GLU A 207 -14.73 -12.60 3.85
N LYS A 208 -13.46 -12.77 4.19
CA LYS A 208 -12.43 -11.73 4.00
C LYS A 208 -12.06 -11.68 2.51
N ARG A 209 -12.86 -10.98 1.72
CA ARG A 209 -12.52 -10.71 0.31
C ARG A 209 -11.56 -9.54 0.25
N GLY A 210 -10.28 -9.84 0.02
CA GLY A 210 -9.24 -8.80 -0.08
C GLY A 210 -9.52 -7.81 -1.21
N CYS A 211 -9.24 -6.54 -0.96
CA CYS A 211 -9.19 -5.51 -2.00
C CYS A 211 -7.95 -5.69 -2.90
N HIS A 212 -6.98 -6.47 -2.47
CA HIS A 212 -5.80 -6.88 -3.22
C HIS A 212 -6.18 -7.88 -4.31
N ASN A 213 -6.66 -7.38 -5.42
CA ASN A 213 -6.87 -8.21 -6.59
C ASN A 213 -6.19 -7.52 -7.79
N VAL A 214 -5.38 -8.27 -8.53
CA VAL A 214 -4.79 -7.84 -9.81
C VAL A 214 -5.85 -7.20 -10.72
N MET A 215 -7.08 -7.69 -10.66
CA MET A 215 -8.23 -7.10 -11.36
C MET A 215 -8.49 -5.63 -10.96
N VAL A 216 -8.22 -5.22 -9.73
CA VAL A 216 -8.39 -3.81 -9.31
C VAL A 216 -7.37 -2.93 -10.00
N TYR A 217 -6.12 -3.38 -10.06
CA TYR A 217 -5.06 -2.66 -10.77
C TYR A 217 -5.33 -2.59 -12.27
N ILE A 218 -5.80 -3.68 -12.87
CA ILE A 218 -6.16 -3.73 -14.28
C ILE A 218 -7.36 -2.81 -14.56
N GLU A 219 -8.44 -2.93 -13.78
CA GLU A 219 -9.63 -2.07 -13.88
C GLU A 219 -9.25 -0.59 -13.74
N PHE A 220 -8.37 -0.29 -12.81
CA PHE A 220 -7.88 1.06 -12.60
C PHE A 220 -7.00 1.56 -13.75
N LEU A 221 -6.05 0.78 -14.25
CA LEU A 221 -5.22 1.16 -15.39
C LEU A 221 -6.06 1.47 -16.64
N PHE A 222 -7.08 0.65 -16.90
CA PHE A 222 -8.00 0.91 -18.01
C PHE A 222 -8.87 2.16 -17.79
N CYS A 223 -9.29 2.41 -16.55
CA CYS A 223 -10.13 3.56 -16.22
C CYS A 223 -9.34 4.85 -16.07
N SER A 224 -8.06 4.78 -15.68
CA SER A 224 -7.23 5.96 -15.45
C SER A 224 -6.80 6.69 -16.72
N MET A 225 -6.81 6.00 -17.87
CA MET A 225 -6.59 6.66 -19.16
C MET A 225 -7.68 7.69 -19.46
N THR A 226 -8.86 7.53 -18.89
CA THR A 226 -9.97 8.47 -19.04
C THR A 226 -10.67 8.67 -17.68
N VAL A 227 -10.69 9.89 -17.17
CA VAL A 227 -11.30 10.25 -15.87
C VAL A 227 -12.79 9.87 -15.81
N ILE A 228 -13.50 9.98 -16.94
CA ILE A 228 -14.95 9.76 -17.01
C ILE A 228 -15.34 8.31 -16.65
N PRO A 229 -14.76 7.25 -17.24
CA PRO A 229 -15.06 5.87 -16.84
C PRO A 229 -14.75 5.58 -15.38
N ALA A 230 -13.65 6.12 -14.85
CA ALA A 230 -13.33 5.96 -13.42
C ALA A 230 -14.44 6.52 -12.52
N LEU A 231 -14.95 7.72 -12.81
CA LEU A 231 -16.03 8.34 -12.07
C LEU A 231 -17.35 7.55 -12.16
N VAL A 232 -17.66 6.98 -13.33
CA VAL A 232 -18.85 6.13 -13.52
C VAL A 232 -18.75 4.86 -12.66
N ILE A 233 -17.58 4.19 -12.66
CA ILE A 233 -17.35 2.98 -11.86
C ILE A 233 -17.41 3.29 -10.36
N ILE A 234 -16.75 4.38 -9.91
CA ILE A 234 -16.80 4.83 -8.53
C ILE A 234 -18.24 5.09 -8.11
N SER A 235 -19.02 5.82 -8.90
CA SER A 235 -20.42 6.13 -8.62
C SER A 235 -21.27 4.87 -8.47
N LYS A 236 -21.11 3.90 -9.40
CA LYS A 236 -21.77 2.59 -9.33
C LYS A 236 -21.36 1.81 -8.09
N ASN A 237 -20.07 1.78 -7.78
CA ASN A 237 -19.55 1.09 -6.59
C ASN A 237 -20.08 1.72 -5.30
N LEU A 238 -20.15 3.04 -5.23
CA LEU A 238 -20.69 3.77 -4.06
C LEU A 238 -22.16 3.44 -3.83
N ARG A 239 -22.97 3.43 -4.89
CA ARG A 239 -24.39 3.05 -4.79
C ARG A 239 -24.57 1.63 -4.26
N ASN A 240 -23.79 0.67 -4.79
CA ASN A 240 -23.83 -0.71 -4.33
C ASN A 240 -23.28 -0.85 -2.90
N ALA A 241 -22.28 -0.06 -2.52
CA ALA A 241 -21.74 -0.03 -1.17
C ALA A 241 -22.75 0.51 -0.15
N GLU A 242 -23.50 1.57 -0.49
CA GLU A 242 -24.59 2.09 0.37
C GLU A 242 -25.67 1.03 0.58
N GLN A 243 -26.06 0.33 -0.47
CA GLN A 243 -27.03 -0.78 -0.36
C GLN A 243 -26.49 -1.93 0.51
N ASN A 244 -25.23 -2.31 0.29
CA ASN A 244 -24.60 -3.39 1.05
C ASN A 244 -24.50 -3.05 2.55
N ILE A 245 -24.10 -1.80 2.89
CA ILE A 245 -24.01 -1.37 4.29
C ILE A 245 -25.39 -1.39 4.97
N LYS A 246 -26.45 -0.94 4.30
CA LYS A 246 -27.81 -0.96 4.84
C LYS A 246 -28.25 -2.37 5.24
N THR A 247 -27.87 -3.41 4.49
CA THR A 247 -28.18 -4.79 4.83
C THR A 247 -27.53 -5.27 6.14
N TYR A 248 -26.44 -4.64 6.57
CA TYR A 248 -25.73 -5.01 7.81
C TYR A 248 -26.06 -4.11 9.00
N VAL A 249 -26.37 -2.84 8.76
CA VAL A 249 -26.63 -1.86 9.85
C VAL A 249 -28.09 -1.87 10.28
N GLY A 250 -28.99 -2.42 9.45
CA GLY A 250 -30.44 -2.30 9.66
C GLY A 250 -30.92 -0.86 9.39
N ASP A 251 -32.14 -0.73 8.98
CA ASP A 251 -32.79 0.58 8.89
C ASP A 251 -33.01 1.21 10.26
#